data_5b3952f72d54f487022d8ed9d0effc2e
#
_entry.id   5b3952f72d54f487022d8ed9d0effc2e
#
_cell.length_a   1.000
_cell.length_b   1.000
_cell.length_c   1.000
_cell.angle_alpha   90.00
_cell.angle_beta   90.00
_cell.angle_gamma   90.00
#
_symmetry.space_group_name_H-M   'P 1'
#
loop_
_entity.id
_entity.type
_entity.pdbx_description
1 polymer ?
#
loop_
_entity_poly.entity_id
_entity_poly.type
_entity_poly.pdbx_seq_one_letter_code
_entity_poly.pdbx_strand_id
1 'polypeptide(L)'
;MEENNPLHFPQEMIDMFAEIAKQQEAQVRQCKTMLAGFKATGETDLDYMDSYMDSLHDFMEQGGNAESLYLEYIDHIATFNPLKAKERKEDLEESLGYKTEIAYAAAYVAREICRAERGDEGDEFFKAQCWRVGNHGHGWKIMVTGFLYHVVEDLGYDAHRLIQLTKEKLTVWMGKPEDDFWRYDFNEEELMPFAGEKCITPTEEEWNELIDALNLLNEKTAKDKNSYLSRFKDKYLPIKVKIEDLEHQPSRQEEHHLFLQMLWDHVDKQEHDQLMNGD
;
A
#
# COMPACT_ATOMS: atom_id res chain seq x y z
N MET A 1 7.30 -34.70 32.46
CA MET A 1 7.36 -34.66 30.99
C MET A 1 5.93 -34.86 30.52
N GLU A 2 5.22 -33.76 30.34
CA GLU A 2 3.89 -33.81 29.74
C GLU A 2 4.08 -33.86 28.22
N GLU A 3 3.61 -34.95 27.64
CA GLU A 3 3.56 -35.16 26.20
C GLU A 3 2.70 -34.07 25.57
N ASN A 4 3.29 -33.31 24.66
CA ASN A 4 2.57 -32.40 23.79
C ASN A 4 1.54 -33.22 23.02
N ASN A 5 0.30 -33.12 23.43
CA ASN A 5 -0.84 -33.73 22.76
C ASN A 5 -1.09 -32.92 21.47
N PRO A 6 -0.88 -33.47 20.27
CA PRO A 6 -1.22 -32.74 19.03
C PRO A 6 -2.73 -32.42 19.06
N LEU A 7 -3.09 -31.19 18.70
CA LEU A 7 -4.48 -30.74 18.59
C LEU A 7 -5.27 -31.74 17.74
N HIS A 8 -6.04 -32.62 18.39
CA HIS A 8 -6.95 -33.53 17.73
C HIS A 8 -8.23 -32.77 17.39
N PHE A 9 -8.34 -32.33 16.14
CA PHE A 9 -9.61 -31.79 15.64
C PHE A 9 -10.65 -32.91 15.54
N PRO A 10 -11.92 -32.65 15.92
CA PRO A 10 -13.00 -33.60 15.69
C PRO A 10 -13.10 -33.95 14.20
N GLN A 11 -13.42 -35.23 13.89
CA GLN A 11 -13.52 -35.70 12.51
C GLN A 11 -14.48 -34.86 11.68
N GLU A 12 -15.57 -34.35 12.25
CA GLU A 12 -16.52 -33.46 11.62
C GLU A 12 -15.90 -32.15 11.15
N MET A 13 -14.93 -31.58 11.91
CA MET A 13 -14.18 -30.38 11.51
C MET A 13 -13.22 -30.69 10.36
N ILE A 14 -12.56 -31.84 10.40
CA ILE A 14 -11.66 -32.28 9.32
C ILE A 14 -12.46 -32.44 8.03
N ASP A 15 -13.62 -33.10 8.09
CA ASP A 15 -14.52 -33.30 6.94
C ASP A 15 -15.04 -31.96 6.41
N MET A 16 -15.40 -31.03 7.29
CA MET A 16 -15.81 -29.66 6.91
C MET A 16 -14.69 -28.90 6.19
N PHE A 17 -13.45 -28.92 6.72
CA PHE A 17 -12.31 -28.27 6.05
C PHE A 17 -12.01 -28.90 4.70
N ALA A 18 -12.13 -30.23 4.58
CA ALA A 18 -11.92 -30.91 3.31
C ALA A 18 -12.98 -30.52 2.25
N GLU A 19 -14.25 -30.32 2.65
CA GLU A 19 -15.28 -29.87 1.72
C GLU A 19 -15.09 -28.40 1.34
N ILE A 20 -14.69 -27.53 2.27
CA ILE A 20 -14.33 -26.12 1.96
C ILE A 20 -13.19 -26.09 0.95
N ALA A 21 -12.10 -26.82 1.19
CA ALA A 21 -10.95 -26.87 0.28
C ALA A 21 -11.36 -27.33 -1.13
N LYS A 22 -12.24 -28.33 -1.23
CA LYS A 22 -12.74 -28.81 -2.51
C LYS A 22 -13.60 -27.77 -3.26
N GLN A 23 -14.44 -27.02 -2.53
CA GLN A 23 -15.23 -25.92 -3.10
C GLN A 23 -14.30 -24.80 -3.62
N GLN A 24 -13.30 -24.43 -2.83
CA GLN A 24 -12.30 -23.43 -3.22
C GLN A 24 -11.51 -23.83 -4.48
N GLU A 25 -11.04 -25.09 -4.55
CA GLU A 25 -10.39 -25.60 -5.76
C GLU A 25 -11.31 -25.59 -7.00
N ALA A 26 -12.60 -25.85 -6.81
CA ALA A 26 -13.58 -25.79 -7.90
C ALA A 26 -13.75 -24.34 -8.40
N GLN A 27 -13.79 -23.39 -7.49
CA GLN A 27 -13.88 -21.96 -7.81
C GLN A 27 -12.66 -21.47 -8.58
N VAL A 28 -11.43 -21.80 -8.11
CA VAL A 28 -10.19 -21.44 -8.82
C VAL A 28 -10.17 -22.04 -10.24
N ARG A 29 -10.60 -23.29 -10.41
CA ARG A 29 -10.71 -23.91 -11.73
C ARG A 29 -11.72 -23.20 -12.64
N GLN A 30 -12.85 -22.74 -12.08
CA GLN A 30 -13.84 -21.98 -12.82
C GLN A 30 -13.26 -20.64 -13.29
N CYS A 31 -12.64 -19.86 -12.39
CA CYS A 31 -12.00 -18.59 -12.74
C CYS A 31 -10.90 -18.76 -13.80
N LYS A 32 -10.09 -19.81 -13.71
CA LYS A 32 -9.09 -20.12 -14.72
C LYS A 32 -9.72 -20.37 -16.12
N THR A 33 -10.84 -21.07 -16.17
CA THR A 33 -11.57 -21.31 -17.41
C THR A 33 -12.15 -20.03 -17.97
N MET A 34 -12.73 -19.18 -17.13
CA MET A 34 -13.27 -17.88 -17.53
C MET A 34 -12.18 -16.96 -18.05
N LEU A 35 -11.04 -16.86 -17.36
CA LEU A 35 -9.91 -16.05 -17.82
C LEU A 35 -9.37 -16.50 -19.17
N ALA A 36 -9.29 -17.81 -19.40
CA ALA A 36 -8.92 -18.35 -20.70
C ALA A 36 -9.94 -17.95 -21.79
N GLY A 37 -11.24 -17.91 -21.44
CA GLY A 37 -12.30 -17.42 -22.32
C GLY A 37 -12.15 -15.93 -22.63
N PHE A 38 -11.91 -15.09 -21.64
CA PHE A 38 -11.69 -13.64 -21.80
C PHE A 38 -10.51 -13.35 -22.74
N LYS A 39 -9.36 -14.03 -22.50
CA LYS A 39 -8.19 -13.90 -23.37
C LYS A 39 -8.47 -14.34 -24.82
N ALA A 40 -9.27 -15.41 -25.01
CA ALA A 40 -9.59 -15.94 -26.34
C ALA A 40 -10.57 -15.05 -27.11
N THR A 41 -11.50 -14.37 -26.44
CA THR A 41 -12.50 -13.48 -27.05
C THR A 41 -12.02 -12.04 -27.15
N GLY A 42 -10.93 -11.67 -26.48
CA GLY A 42 -10.49 -10.28 -26.37
C GLY A 42 -11.46 -9.45 -25.53
N GLU A 43 -12.01 -10.04 -24.45
CA GLU A 43 -12.92 -9.34 -23.54
C GLU A 43 -12.25 -8.16 -22.86
N THR A 44 -12.95 -7.02 -22.80
CA THR A 44 -12.47 -5.76 -22.22
C THR A 44 -13.46 -5.12 -21.25
N ASP A 45 -14.62 -5.73 -21.04
CA ASP A 45 -15.61 -5.27 -20.05
C ASP A 45 -15.12 -5.68 -18.65
N LEU A 46 -14.57 -4.70 -17.93
CA LEU A 46 -14.01 -4.90 -16.59
C LEU A 46 -15.07 -5.35 -15.58
N ASP A 47 -16.25 -4.74 -15.58
CA ASP A 47 -17.31 -5.07 -14.63
C ASP A 47 -17.77 -6.54 -14.81
N TYR A 48 -17.84 -6.98 -16.05
CA TYR A 48 -18.14 -8.37 -16.37
C TYR A 48 -17.03 -9.31 -15.90
N MET A 49 -15.78 -9.00 -16.19
CA MET A 49 -14.63 -9.83 -15.80
C MET A 49 -14.44 -9.86 -14.28
N ASP A 50 -14.57 -8.71 -13.61
CA ASP A 50 -14.43 -8.58 -12.15
C ASP A 50 -15.48 -9.44 -11.43
N SER A 51 -16.71 -9.54 -11.95
CA SER A 51 -17.75 -10.38 -11.36
C SER A 51 -17.35 -11.86 -11.17
N TYR A 52 -16.35 -12.33 -11.92
CA TYR A 52 -15.79 -13.68 -11.77
C TYR A 52 -14.45 -13.71 -11.02
N MET A 53 -13.67 -12.64 -11.10
CA MET A 53 -12.29 -12.62 -10.58
C MET A 53 -12.19 -12.08 -9.15
N ASP A 54 -13.14 -11.25 -8.70
CA ASP A 54 -13.14 -10.70 -7.33
C ASP A 54 -13.20 -11.81 -6.27
N SER A 55 -13.87 -12.92 -6.58
CA SER A 55 -13.90 -14.09 -5.70
C SER A 55 -12.53 -14.75 -5.48
N LEU A 56 -11.55 -14.55 -6.39
CA LEU A 56 -10.18 -14.99 -6.19
C LEU A 56 -9.44 -14.10 -5.19
N HIS A 57 -9.74 -12.80 -5.21
CA HIS A 57 -9.19 -11.85 -4.25
C HIS A 57 -9.64 -12.20 -2.83
N ASP A 58 -10.94 -12.36 -2.62
CA ASP A 58 -11.50 -12.80 -1.32
C ASP A 58 -10.89 -14.13 -0.84
N PHE A 59 -10.64 -15.05 -1.78
CA PHE A 59 -10.01 -16.33 -1.47
C PHE A 59 -8.56 -16.18 -1.03
N MET A 60 -7.80 -15.27 -1.64
CA MET A 60 -6.41 -15.00 -1.27
C MET A 60 -6.32 -14.31 0.09
N GLU A 61 -7.22 -13.37 0.42
CA GLU A 61 -7.30 -12.74 1.74
C GLU A 61 -7.53 -13.75 2.86
N GLN A 62 -8.19 -14.87 2.55
CA GLN A 62 -8.41 -15.99 3.46
C GLN A 62 -7.23 -16.98 3.50
N GLY A 63 -6.10 -16.65 2.89
CA GLY A 63 -4.90 -17.49 2.83
C GLY A 63 -4.90 -18.53 1.70
N GLY A 64 -5.79 -18.42 0.73
CA GLY A 64 -5.86 -19.32 -0.42
C GLY A 64 -4.80 -19.02 -1.48
N ASN A 65 -4.34 -20.06 -2.20
CA ASN A 65 -3.31 -19.92 -3.22
C ASN A 65 -3.91 -19.71 -4.62
N ALA A 66 -4.26 -18.46 -4.96
CA ALA A 66 -4.77 -18.07 -6.27
C ALA A 66 -3.99 -16.90 -6.90
N GLU A 67 -2.93 -16.42 -6.23
CA GLU A 67 -2.14 -15.26 -6.64
C GLU A 67 -1.70 -15.31 -8.10
N SER A 68 -1.12 -16.44 -8.54
CA SER A 68 -0.65 -16.61 -9.91
C SER A 68 -1.77 -16.41 -10.95
N LEU A 69 -2.99 -16.88 -10.65
CA LEU A 69 -4.13 -16.72 -11.54
C LEU A 69 -4.63 -15.28 -11.56
N TYR A 70 -4.62 -14.61 -10.40
CA TYR A 70 -5.04 -13.21 -10.31
C TYR A 70 -4.02 -12.29 -11.01
N LEU A 71 -2.72 -12.57 -10.90
CA LEU A 71 -1.69 -11.86 -11.67
C LEU A 71 -1.85 -12.06 -13.19
N GLU A 72 -2.21 -13.28 -13.64
CA GLU A 72 -2.54 -13.52 -15.06
C GLU A 72 -3.76 -12.71 -15.52
N TYR A 73 -4.71 -12.45 -14.64
CA TYR A 73 -5.86 -11.58 -14.91
C TYR A 73 -5.42 -10.12 -15.03
N ILE A 74 -4.61 -9.62 -14.10
CA ILE A 74 -4.02 -8.28 -14.15
C ILE A 74 -3.22 -8.07 -15.46
N ASP A 75 -2.41 -9.06 -15.87
CA ASP A 75 -1.68 -9.03 -17.12
C ASP A 75 -2.61 -8.93 -18.34
N HIS A 76 -3.77 -9.60 -18.29
CA HIS A 76 -4.77 -9.45 -19.35
C HIS A 76 -5.36 -8.03 -19.38
N ILE A 77 -5.73 -7.46 -18.24
CA ILE A 77 -6.18 -6.06 -18.16
C ILE A 77 -5.12 -5.11 -18.71
N ALA A 78 -3.84 -5.34 -18.41
CA ALA A 78 -2.75 -4.50 -18.88
C ALA A 78 -2.66 -4.39 -20.41
N THR A 79 -3.21 -5.36 -21.16
CA THR A 79 -3.23 -5.34 -22.62
C THR A 79 -4.17 -4.27 -23.22
N PHE A 80 -5.17 -3.81 -22.46
CA PHE A 80 -6.15 -2.83 -22.92
C PHE A 80 -6.39 -1.67 -21.94
N ASN A 81 -6.08 -1.83 -20.64
CA ASN A 81 -6.18 -0.78 -19.62
C ASN A 81 -5.00 -0.87 -18.62
N PRO A 82 -3.81 -0.38 -19.00
CA PRO A 82 -2.61 -0.44 -18.16
C PRO A 82 -2.74 0.25 -16.82
N LEU A 83 -3.55 1.32 -16.73
CA LEU A 83 -3.76 2.05 -15.48
C LEU A 83 -4.55 1.18 -14.50
N LYS A 84 -5.65 0.60 -14.94
CA LYS A 84 -6.47 -0.28 -14.11
C LYS A 84 -5.73 -1.54 -13.67
N ALA A 85 -4.88 -2.07 -14.54
CA ALA A 85 -3.99 -3.17 -14.19
C ALA A 85 -3.00 -2.78 -13.07
N LYS A 86 -2.47 -1.55 -13.12
CA LYS A 86 -1.59 -1.03 -12.06
C LYS A 86 -2.33 -0.88 -10.73
N GLU A 87 -3.54 -0.29 -10.74
CA GLU A 87 -4.39 -0.18 -9.54
C GLU A 87 -4.68 -1.56 -8.93
N ARG A 88 -5.13 -2.53 -9.75
CA ARG A 88 -5.43 -3.90 -9.29
C ARG A 88 -4.20 -4.60 -8.71
N LYS A 89 -3.02 -4.32 -9.25
CA LYS A 89 -1.78 -4.87 -8.71
C LYS A 89 -1.42 -4.25 -7.37
N GLU A 90 -1.60 -2.94 -7.22
CA GLU A 90 -1.38 -2.23 -5.96
C GLU A 90 -2.36 -2.72 -4.88
N ASP A 91 -3.64 -2.88 -5.22
CA ASP A 91 -4.67 -3.45 -4.33
C ASP A 91 -4.32 -4.87 -3.88
N LEU A 92 -3.87 -5.72 -4.81
CA LEU A 92 -3.42 -7.08 -4.50
C LEU A 92 -2.22 -7.08 -3.56
N GLU A 93 -1.20 -6.27 -3.83
CA GLU A 93 -0.01 -6.15 -2.99
C GLU A 93 -0.36 -5.64 -1.59
N GLU A 94 -1.39 -4.79 -1.46
CA GLU A 94 -1.89 -4.29 -0.19
C GLU A 94 -2.64 -5.38 0.60
N SER A 95 -3.61 -6.05 -0.03
CA SER A 95 -4.42 -7.08 0.64
C SER A 95 -3.62 -8.32 1.03
N LEU A 96 -2.56 -8.66 0.29
CA LEU A 96 -1.63 -9.73 0.67
C LEU A 96 -0.54 -9.27 1.65
N GLY A 97 -0.58 -8.01 2.10
CA GLY A 97 0.39 -7.44 3.03
C GLY A 97 1.81 -7.30 2.46
N TYR A 98 1.99 -7.48 1.16
CA TYR A 98 3.28 -7.27 0.51
C TYR A 98 3.69 -5.81 0.68
N LYS A 99 4.91 -5.55 1.11
CA LYS A 99 5.43 -4.20 1.35
C LYS A 99 4.87 -3.45 2.60
N THR A 100 3.99 -4.06 3.39
CA THR A 100 3.52 -3.45 4.66
C THR A 100 4.69 -3.21 5.62
N GLU A 101 5.66 -4.13 5.67
CA GLU A 101 6.88 -3.99 6.47
C GLU A 101 7.69 -2.75 6.10
N ILE A 102 7.62 -2.32 4.83
CA ILE A 102 8.30 -1.10 4.36
C ILE A 102 7.65 0.13 5.01
N ALA A 103 6.32 0.17 5.06
CA ALA A 103 5.57 1.24 5.72
C ALA A 103 5.87 1.28 7.22
N TYR A 104 5.93 0.12 7.88
CA TYR A 104 6.32 0.05 9.29
C TYR A 104 7.78 0.44 9.54
N ALA A 105 8.71 0.07 8.65
CA ALA A 105 10.08 0.55 8.74
C ALA A 105 10.16 2.08 8.64
N ALA A 106 9.38 2.69 7.76
CA ALA A 106 9.26 4.14 7.63
C ALA A 106 8.66 4.78 8.90
N ALA A 107 7.58 4.20 9.43
CA ALA A 107 6.96 4.66 10.69
C ALA A 107 7.95 4.61 11.86
N TYR A 108 8.70 3.52 11.98
CA TYR A 108 9.74 3.39 12.99
C TYR A 108 10.81 4.48 12.86
N VAL A 109 11.33 4.69 11.65
CA VAL A 109 12.35 5.73 11.39
C VAL A 109 11.79 7.11 11.73
N ALA A 110 10.56 7.43 11.32
CA ALA A 110 9.90 8.69 11.64
C ALA A 110 9.80 8.90 13.17
N ARG A 111 9.35 7.87 13.91
CA ARG A 111 9.20 7.94 15.38
C ARG A 111 10.51 8.17 16.09
N GLU A 112 11.57 7.42 15.72
CA GLU A 112 12.89 7.58 16.35
C GLU A 112 13.47 8.98 16.09
N ILE A 113 13.26 9.54 14.91
CA ILE A 113 13.70 10.91 14.60
C ILE A 113 12.87 11.92 15.41
N CYS A 114 11.55 11.77 15.49
CA CYS A 114 10.70 12.66 16.28
C CYS A 114 11.13 12.67 17.78
N ARG A 115 11.44 11.50 18.33
CA ARG A 115 11.98 11.37 19.69
C ARG A 115 13.34 12.05 19.86
N ALA A 116 14.24 11.85 18.92
CA ALA A 116 15.57 12.45 18.98
C ALA A 116 15.52 13.98 18.90
N GLU A 117 14.64 14.55 18.06
CA GLU A 117 14.54 15.99 17.83
C GLU A 117 13.68 16.74 18.86
N ARG A 118 12.66 16.07 19.43
CA ARG A 118 11.68 16.70 20.31
C ARG A 118 11.65 16.15 21.74
N GLY A 119 12.46 15.15 22.06
CA GLY A 119 12.53 14.56 23.40
C GLY A 119 11.16 14.00 23.82
N ASP A 120 10.69 14.40 24.99
CA ASP A 120 9.43 13.91 25.59
C ASP A 120 8.17 14.22 24.75
N GLU A 121 8.22 15.25 23.89
CA GLU A 121 7.13 15.61 22.98
C GLU A 121 7.18 14.85 21.64
N GLY A 122 8.22 14.06 21.42
CA GLY A 122 8.46 13.39 20.15
C GLY A 122 7.40 12.36 19.78
N ASP A 123 6.92 11.56 20.74
CA ASP A 123 5.86 10.57 20.50
C ASP A 123 4.51 11.24 20.21
N GLU A 124 4.18 12.33 20.91
CA GLU A 124 2.94 13.08 20.64
C GLU A 124 2.98 13.71 19.24
N PHE A 125 4.13 14.29 18.85
CA PHE A 125 4.30 14.84 17.51
C PHE A 125 4.19 13.73 16.44
N PHE A 126 4.84 12.60 16.65
CA PHE A 126 4.74 11.45 15.74
C PHE A 126 3.29 11.00 15.55
N LYS A 127 2.53 10.80 16.64
CA LYS A 127 1.14 10.39 16.59
C LYS A 127 0.25 11.42 15.89
N ALA A 128 0.39 12.69 16.25
CA ALA A 128 -0.47 13.76 15.75
C ALA A 128 -0.22 14.14 14.29
N GLN A 129 1.00 13.96 13.79
CA GLN A 129 1.40 14.36 12.44
C GLN A 129 1.74 13.15 11.55
N CYS A 130 2.79 12.41 11.85
CA CYS A 130 3.28 11.35 10.98
C CYS A 130 2.35 10.14 10.94
N TRP A 131 1.97 9.63 12.12
CA TRP A 131 1.10 8.46 12.24
C TRP A 131 -0.27 8.69 11.64
N ARG A 132 -0.88 9.84 11.92
CA ARG A 132 -2.20 10.19 11.40
C ARG A 132 -2.26 10.13 9.87
N VAL A 133 -1.26 10.69 9.18
CA VAL A 133 -1.23 10.70 7.71
C VAL A 133 -0.88 9.32 7.15
N GLY A 134 0.16 8.67 7.70
CA GLY A 134 0.63 7.39 7.18
C GLY A 134 -0.34 6.23 7.42
N ASN A 135 -1.03 6.19 8.57
CA ASN A 135 -1.92 5.09 8.92
C ASN A 135 -3.28 5.12 8.21
N HIS A 136 -3.71 6.27 7.70
CA HIS A 136 -4.93 6.39 6.90
C HIS A 136 -4.68 6.23 5.40
N GLY A 137 -3.41 6.21 4.98
CA GLY A 137 -3.05 6.01 3.59
C GLY A 137 -3.41 4.60 3.09
N HIS A 138 -4.04 4.52 1.92
CA HIS A 138 -4.26 3.27 1.22
C HIS A 138 -3.09 3.02 0.24
N GLY A 139 -2.41 1.89 0.43
CA GLY A 139 -1.24 1.52 -0.35
C GLY A 139 0.09 1.93 0.31
N TRP A 140 1.06 1.01 0.23
CA TRP A 140 2.34 1.13 0.92
C TRP A 140 3.13 2.43 0.60
N LYS A 141 3.06 2.94 -0.63
CA LYS A 141 3.73 4.19 -1.03
C LYS A 141 3.13 5.41 -0.34
N ILE A 142 1.79 5.44 -0.22
CA ILE A 142 1.07 6.52 0.46
C ILE A 142 1.40 6.46 1.95
N MET A 143 1.38 5.26 2.55
CA MET A 143 1.75 5.04 3.95
C MET A 143 3.18 5.50 4.24
N VAL A 144 4.18 5.02 3.49
CA VAL A 144 5.59 5.41 3.65
C VAL A 144 5.77 6.92 3.53
N THR A 145 5.21 7.52 2.48
CA THR A 145 5.31 8.97 2.26
C THR A 145 4.61 9.73 3.37
N GLY A 146 3.44 9.29 3.82
CA GLY A 146 2.67 9.89 4.91
C GLY A 146 3.42 9.86 6.24
N PHE A 147 4.05 8.73 6.60
CA PHE A 147 4.85 8.63 7.82
C PHE A 147 6.08 9.55 7.80
N LEU A 148 6.71 9.74 6.64
CA LEU A 148 7.94 10.51 6.50
C LEU A 148 7.72 11.99 6.16
N TYR A 149 6.54 12.37 5.68
CA TYR A 149 6.26 13.70 5.16
C TYR A 149 6.55 14.81 6.17
N HIS A 150 6.00 14.74 7.37
CA HIS A 150 6.22 15.75 8.41
C HIS A 150 7.64 15.76 8.97
N VAL A 151 8.37 14.66 8.85
CA VAL A 151 9.81 14.62 9.20
C VAL A 151 10.62 15.48 8.22
N VAL A 152 10.25 15.46 6.92
CA VAL A 152 10.87 16.35 5.93
C VAL A 152 10.43 17.80 6.13
N GLU A 153 9.11 18.05 6.22
CA GLU A 153 8.58 19.40 6.25
C GLU A 153 8.85 20.12 7.56
N ASP A 154 8.59 19.49 8.68
CA ASP A 154 8.61 20.15 9.99
C ASP A 154 9.95 20.05 10.71
N LEU A 155 10.65 18.93 10.55
CA LEU A 155 11.97 18.72 11.19
C LEU A 155 13.13 18.99 10.24
N GLY A 156 12.88 19.21 8.94
CA GLY A 156 13.89 19.62 7.96
C GLY A 156 14.84 18.52 7.54
N TYR A 157 14.45 17.26 7.67
CA TYR A 157 15.25 16.13 7.23
C TYR A 157 15.30 15.99 5.71
N ASP A 158 16.40 15.50 5.20
CA ASP A 158 16.58 15.20 3.79
C ASP A 158 15.83 13.92 3.38
N ALA A 159 15.05 13.99 2.31
CA ALA A 159 14.20 12.88 1.85
C ALA A 159 15.04 11.64 1.45
N HIS A 160 16.20 11.83 0.79
CA HIS A 160 17.10 10.72 0.44
C HIS A 160 17.64 10.03 1.69
N ARG A 161 18.01 10.81 2.71
CA ARG A 161 18.49 10.24 3.97
C ARG A 161 17.41 9.45 4.69
N LEU A 162 16.17 9.92 4.70
CA LEU A 162 15.04 9.20 5.31
C LEU A 162 14.76 7.87 4.60
N ILE A 163 14.72 7.86 3.29
CA ILE A 163 14.54 6.63 2.51
C ILE A 163 15.72 5.68 2.74
N GLN A 164 16.96 6.18 2.82
CA GLN A 164 18.12 5.35 3.13
C GLN A 164 18.00 4.72 4.53
N LEU A 165 17.59 5.46 5.55
CA LEU A 165 17.34 4.93 6.90
C LEU A 165 16.22 3.88 6.91
N THR A 166 15.18 4.08 6.12
CA THR A 166 14.08 3.12 5.95
C THR A 166 14.60 1.81 5.31
N LYS A 167 15.41 1.90 4.25
CA LYS A 167 16.07 0.74 3.62
C LYS A 167 16.96 -0.01 4.62
N GLU A 168 17.79 0.73 5.39
CA GLU A 168 18.65 0.15 6.42
C GLU A 168 17.85 -0.58 7.49
N LYS A 169 16.73 0.02 7.95
CA LYS A 169 15.87 -0.57 8.97
C LYS A 169 15.16 -1.83 8.44
N LEU A 170 14.62 -1.77 7.24
CA LEU A 170 14.00 -2.91 6.57
C LEU A 170 14.99 -4.07 6.43
N THR A 171 16.21 -3.80 5.99
CA THR A 171 17.26 -4.83 5.86
C THR A 171 17.56 -5.50 7.20
N VAL A 172 17.62 -4.73 8.29
CA VAL A 172 17.83 -5.29 9.65
C VAL A 172 16.65 -6.18 10.05
N TRP A 173 15.43 -5.79 9.75
CA TRP A 173 14.25 -6.58 10.08
C TRP A 173 14.18 -7.87 9.29
N MET A 174 14.38 -7.83 7.98
CA MET A 174 14.37 -9.01 7.12
C MET A 174 15.50 -10.02 7.44
N GLY A 175 16.60 -9.57 8.06
CA GLY A 175 17.69 -10.43 8.50
C GLY A 175 17.47 -11.12 9.84
N LYS A 176 16.31 -10.91 10.51
CA LYS A 176 16.01 -11.51 11.81
C LYS A 176 15.18 -12.77 11.67
N PRO A 177 15.36 -13.77 12.60
CA PRO A 177 14.45 -14.89 12.69
C PRO A 177 13.02 -14.41 12.99
N GLU A 178 12.01 -15.10 12.44
CA GLU A 178 10.58 -14.77 12.63
C GLU A 178 10.21 -14.55 14.12
N ASP A 179 10.78 -15.33 15.03
CA ASP A 179 10.53 -15.22 16.47
C ASP A 179 11.02 -13.91 17.10
N ASP A 180 11.93 -13.17 16.45
CA ASP A 180 12.46 -11.89 16.93
C ASP A 180 11.72 -10.67 16.34
N PHE A 181 10.88 -10.86 15.33
CA PHE A 181 10.14 -9.80 14.67
C PHE A 181 9.13 -9.11 15.60
N TRP A 182 8.56 -9.84 16.55
CA TRP A 182 7.53 -9.43 17.51
C TRP A 182 8.03 -8.62 18.71
N ARG A 183 9.32 -8.41 18.86
CA ARG A 183 9.94 -7.79 20.06
C ARG A 183 10.25 -6.30 19.94
N TYR A 184 9.74 -5.62 18.93
CA TYR A 184 9.96 -4.19 18.83
C TYR A 184 8.88 -3.43 19.59
N ASP A 185 9.34 -2.56 20.53
CA ASP A 185 8.65 -1.62 21.40
C ASP A 185 7.75 -0.59 20.68
N PHE A 186 6.93 -1.05 19.76
CA PHE A 186 5.71 -0.37 19.43
C PHE A 186 4.66 -0.91 20.39
N ASN A 187 3.88 -0.03 21.03
CA ASN A 187 2.72 -0.46 21.79
C ASN A 187 1.98 -1.49 20.96
N GLU A 188 1.89 -2.73 21.45
CA GLU A 188 1.36 -3.91 20.73
C GLU A 188 -0.04 -3.68 20.12
N GLU A 189 -0.77 -2.65 20.59
CA GLU A 189 -2.09 -2.27 20.10
C GLU A 189 -2.05 -1.34 18.87
N GLU A 190 -0.92 -0.68 18.55
CA GLU A 190 -0.86 0.37 17.51
C GLU A 190 -0.03 0.01 16.27
N LEU A 191 0.83 -0.98 16.34
CA LEU A 191 1.68 -1.44 15.24
C LEU A 191 1.90 -2.95 15.36
N MET A 192 0.91 -3.72 14.93
CA MET A 192 1.11 -5.15 14.67
C MET A 192 1.78 -5.28 13.31
N PRO A 193 3.06 -5.64 13.20
CA PRO A 193 3.60 -6.04 11.92
C PRO A 193 2.85 -7.29 11.47
N PHE A 194 2.15 -7.23 10.37
CA PHE A 194 1.71 -8.43 9.69
C PHE A 194 2.98 -9.15 9.24
N ALA A 195 3.26 -10.30 9.83
CA ALA A 195 4.25 -11.22 9.32
C ALA A 195 3.71 -11.81 8.00
N GLY A 196 3.68 -11.00 6.96
CA GLY A 196 3.48 -11.49 5.61
C GLY A 196 4.69 -12.34 5.23
N GLU A 197 4.47 -13.57 4.80
CA GLU A 197 5.55 -14.51 4.42
C GLU A 197 6.45 -13.99 3.28
N LYS A 198 6.12 -12.81 2.68
CA LYS A 198 6.84 -12.26 1.52
C LYS A 198 6.91 -10.74 1.59
N CYS A 199 7.94 -10.18 2.21
CA CYS A 199 8.27 -8.78 1.99
C CYS A 199 8.89 -8.59 0.60
N ILE A 200 8.22 -7.85 -0.26
CA ILE A 200 8.75 -7.50 -1.59
C ILE A 200 9.61 -6.24 -1.46
N THR A 201 10.87 -6.35 -1.81
CA THR A 201 11.77 -5.18 -1.84
C THR A 201 11.40 -4.26 -3.00
N PRO A 202 11.13 -2.96 -2.76
CA PRO A 202 10.87 -2.01 -3.82
C PRO A 202 12.03 -1.88 -4.80
N THR A 203 11.70 -1.56 -6.04
CA THR A 203 12.68 -1.20 -7.07
C THR A 203 13.32 0.16 -6.77
N GLU A 204 14.47 0.45 -7.37
CA GLU A 204 15.09 1.79 -7.24
C GLU A 204 14.20 2.90 -7.84
N GLU A 205 13.38 2.58 -8.82
CA GLU A 205 12.40 3.50 -9.40
C GLU A 205 11.31 3.88 -8.40
N GLU A 206 10.77 2.89 -7.68
CA GLU A 206 9.79 3.11 -6.61
C GLU A 206 10.38 3.91 -5.44
N TRP A 207 11.63 3.63 -5.03
CA TRP A 207 12.31 4.43 -4.02
C TRP A 207 12.51 5.88 -4.45
N ASN A 208 12.85 6.13 -5.71
CA ASN A 208 13.00 7.47 -6.24
C ASN A 208 11.64 8.21 -6.32
N GLU A 209 10.55 7.51 -6.65
CA GLU A 209 9.19 8.06 -6.61
C GLU A 209 8.82 8.58 -5.21
N LEU A 210 9.16 7.82 -4.15
CA LEU A 210 8.95 8.26 -2.76
C LEU A 210 9.78 9.50 -2.40
N ILE A 211 11.05 9.54 -2.80
CA ILE A 211 11.93 10.69 -2.58
C ILE A 211 11.37 11.93 -3.27
N ASP A 212 10.97 11.79 -4.52
CA ASP A 212 10.38 12.89 -5.29
C ASP A 212 9.08 13.39 -4.66
N ALA A 213 8.21 12.49 -4.22
CA ALA A 213 6.96 12.84 -3.53
C ALA A 213 7.24 13.61 -2.22
N LEU A 214 8.16 13.15 -1.40
CA LEU A 214 8.55 13.83 -0.15
C LEU A 214 9.11 15.24 -0.41
N ASN A 215 9.94 15.41 -1.45
CA ASN A 215 10.47 16.71 -1.82
C ASN A 215 9.38 17.65 -2.35
N LEU A 216 8.41 17.14 -3.10
CA LEU A 216 7.28 17.93 -3.62
C LEU A 216 6.36 18.40 -2.50
N LEU A 217 6.12 17.56 -1.49
CA LEU A 217 5.27 17.86 -0.34
C LEU A 217 5.84 18.96 0.57
N ASN A 218 7.15 19.18 0.58
CA ASN A 218 7.78 20.19 1.44
C ASN A 218 7.47 21.62 0.97
N GLU A 219 6.42 22.22 1.56
CA GLU A 219 5.96 23.57 1.26
C GLU A 219 7.02 24.64 1.52
N LYS A 220 7.89 24.44 2.53
CA LYS A 220 8.94 25.39 2.91
C LYS A 220 9.99 25.63 1.81
N THR A 221 10.08 24.74 0.84
CA THR A 221 10.98 24.88 -0.32
C THR A 221 10.36 25.63 -1.49
N ALA A 222 9.06 26.00 -1.42
CA ALA A 222 8.38 26.76 -2.46
C ALA A 222 8.56 28.27 -2.23
N LYS A 223 8.56 29.05 -3.32
CA LYS A 223 8.67 30.51 -3.24
C LYS A 223 7.39 31.16 -2.74
N ASP A 224 6.26 30.60 -3.11
CA ASP A 224 4.91 31.03 -2.77
C ASP A 224 3.92 29.87 -2.97
N LYS A 225 2.67 30.08 -2.55
CA LYS A 225 1.61 29.06 -2.62
C LYS A 225 1.33 28.60 -4.06
N ASN A 226 1.38 29.47 -5.04
CA ASN A 226 1.14 29.10 -6.44
C ASN A 226 2.26 28.21 -6.98
N SER A 227 3.51 28.52 -6.65
CA SER A 227 4.66 27.70 -7.02
C SER A 227 4.64 26.35 -6.31
N TYR A 228 4.13 26.29 -5.08
CA TYR A 228 3.91 25.04 -4.37
C TYR A 228 2.85 24.19 -5.07
N LEU A 229 1.66 24.73 -5.29
CA LEU A 229 0.56 24.01 -5.92
C LEU A 229 0.89 23.53 -7.34
N SER A 230 1.65 24.31 -8.10
CA SER A 230 2.06 23.91 -9.45
C SER A 230 2.92 22.66 -9.53
N ARG A 231 3.57 22.28 -8.42
CA ARG A 231 4.41 21.06 -8.35
C ARG A 231 3.61 19.76 -8.40
N PHE A 232 2.34 19.81 -8.00
CA PHE A 232 1.47 18.64 -7.90
C PHE A 232 0.83 18.25 -9.24
N LYS A 233 0.97 19.09 -10.26
CA LYS A 233 0.40 18.79 -11.56
C LYS A 233 0.88 17.44 -12.07
N ASP A 234 -0.08 16.57 -12.37
CA ASP A 234 0.15 15.21 -12.89
C ASP A 234 0.95 14.29 -11.91
N LYS A 235 0.86 14.53 -10.59
CA LYS A 235 1.60 13.79 -9.55
C LYS A 235 0.66 13.11 -8.56
N TYR A 236 0.28 11.86 -8.85
CA TYR A 236 -0.71 11.10 -8.05
C TYR A 236 -0.31 10.96 -6.57
N LEU A 237 0.86 10.37 -6.30
CA LEU A 237 1.29 10.04 -4.95
C LEU A 237 1.30 11.24 -3.98
N PRO A 238 1.97 12.37 -4.26
CA PRO A 238 1.94 13.49 -3.32
C PRO A 238 0.57 14.16 -3.20
N ILE A 239 -0.30 14.12 -4.23
CA ILE A 239 -1.68 14.59 -4.13
C ILE A 239 -2.44 13.76 -3.10
N LYS A 240 -2.38 12.42 -3.18
CA LYS A 240 -3.05 11.51 -2.24
C LYS A 240 -2.59 11.74 -0.81
N VAL A 241 -1.28 11.80 -0.58
CA VAL A 241 -0.73 12.06 0.77
C VAL A 241 -1.21 13.42 1.31
N LYS A 242 -1.31 14.45 0.46
CA LYS A 242 -1.80 15.77 0.90
C LYS A 242 -3.28 15.77 1.22
N ILE A 243 -4.10 15.00 0.51
CA ILE A 243 -5.52 14.78 0.83
C ILE A 243 -5.64 14.16 2.22
N GLU A 244 -4.93 13.07 2.51
CA GLU A 244 -4.94 12.41 3.83
C GLU A 244 -4.50 13.37 4.95
N ASP A 245 -3.47 14.20 4.70
CA ASP A 245 -3.03 15.21 5.68
C ASP A 245 -4.13 16.26 5.97
N LEU A 246 -4.86 16.70 4.95
CA LEU A 246 -5.84 17.77 5.05
C LEU A 246 -7.22 17.30 5.53
N GLU A 247 -7.57 16.04 5.35
CA GLU A 247 -8.90 15.49 5.67
C GLU A 247 -9.33 15.79 7.12
N HIS A 248 -8.40 15.74 8.04
CA HIS A 248 -8.67 16.00 9.46
C HIS A 248 -8.30 17.42 9.94
N GLN A 249 -8.15 18.36 8.98
CA GLN A 249 -7.82 19.76 9.27
C GLN A 249 -8.97 20.71 8.86
N PRO A 250 -10.02 20.90 9.68
CA PRO A 250 -11.19 21.72 9.30
C PRO A 250 -10.84 23.15 8.90
N SER A 251 -9.74 23.71 9.41
CA SER A 251 -9.27 25.05 9.06
C SER A 251 -8.68 25.16 7.64
N ARG A 252 -8.39 24.02 6.98
CA ARG A 252 -7.80 23.92 5.63
C ARG A 252 -8.72 23.28 4.61
N GLN A 253 -10.03 23.31 4.82
CA GLN A 253 -11.03 22.63 3.99
C GLN A 253 -11.02 23.13 2.53
N GLU A 254 -10.77 24.42 2.28
CA GLU A 254 -10.63 24.93 0.91
C GLU A 254 -9.43 24.32 0.19
N GLU A 255 -8.33 24.13 0.88
CA GLU A 255 -7.14 23.49 0.33
C GLU A 255 -7.37 22.00 0.07
N HIS A 256 -8.06 21.32 0.98
CA HIS A 256 -8.47 19.93 0.78
C HIS A 256 -9.30 19.76 -0.50
N HIS A 257 -10.32 20.61 -0.71
CA HIS A 257 -11.12 20.59 -1.94
C HIS A 257 -10.28 20.84 -3.20
N LEU A 258 -9.25 21.71 -3.12
CA LEU A 258 -8.35 21.95 -4.24
C LEU A 258 -7.54 20.70 -4.61
N PHE A 259 -7.01 19.98 -3.63
CA PHE A 259 -6.28 18.71 -3.89
C PHE A 259 -7.20 17.60 -4.39
N LEU A 260 -8.44 17.51 -3.91
CA LEU A 260 -9.44 16.62 -4.48
C LEU A 260 -9.71 16.93 -5.96
N GLN A 261 -9.85 18.21 -6.33
CA GLN A 261 -10.01 18.60 -7.73
C GLN A 261 -8.79 18.22 -8.57
N MET A 262 -7.57 18.44 -8.07
CA MET A 262 -6.35 18.03 -8.76
C MET A 262 -6.27 16.51 -8.97
N LEU A 263 -6.77 15.71 -8.01
CA LEU A 263 -6.86 14.27 -8.16
C LEU A 263 -7.81 13.86 -9.28
N TRP A 264 -9.03 14.46 -9.31
CA TRP A 264 -10.01 14.22 -10.39
C TRP A 264 -9.45 14.60 -11.76
N ASP A 265 -8.85 15.80 -11.89
CA ASP A 265 -8.24 16.26 -13.14
C ASP A 265 -7.12 15.29 -13.60
N HIS A 266 -6.39 14.67 -12.68
CA HIS A 266 -5.37 13.68 -12.99
C HIS A 266 -5.96 12.38 -13.52
N VAL A 267 -7.02 11.86 -12.89
CA VAL A 267 -7.73 10.64 -13.30
C VAL A 267 -8.38 10.83 -14.66
N ASP A 268 -9.17 11.92 -14.82
CA ASP A 268 -9.86 12.24 -16.08
C ASP A 268 -8.88 12.36 -17.26
N LYS A 269 -7.71 12.97 -17.01
CA LYS A 269 -6.67 13.10 -18.03
C LYS A 269 -6.08 11.75 -18.42
N GLN A 270 -5.82 10.87 -17.44
CA GLN A 270 -5.29 9.55 -17.72
C GLN A 270 -6.28 8.70 -18.52
N GLU A 271 -7.57 8.74 -18.17
CA GLU A 271 -8.63 8.08 -18.93
C GLU A 271 -8.73 8.62 -20.36
N HIS A 272 -8.66 9.94 -20.52
CA HIS A 272 -8.69 10.57 -21.84
C HIS A 272 -7.47 10.20 -22.69
N ASP A 273 -6.26 10.26 -22.14
CA ASP A 273 -5.03 9.90 -22.83
C ASP A 273 -5.01 8.42 -23.25
N GLN A 274 -5.63 7.53 -22.47
CA GLN A 274 -5.78 6.11 -22.83
C GLN A 274 -6.77 5.92 -24.00
N LEU A 275 -7.90 6.63 -23.99
CA LEU A 275 -8.88 6.59 -25.10
C LEU A 275 -8.32 7.09 -26.42
N MET A 276 -7.40 8.07 -26.37
CA MET A 276 -6.79 8.66 -27.57
C MET A 276 -5.58 7.88 -28.10
N ASN A 277 -4.92 7.08 -27.26
CA ASN A 277 -3.74 6.28 -27.63
C ASN A 277 -4.05 4.81 -27.88
N GLY A 278 -5.31 4.39 -27.72
CA GLY A 278 -5.80 3.02 -27.89
C GLY A 278 -6.29 2.66 -29.29
N ASP A 279 -5.90 3.42 -30.32
CA ASP A 279 -6.18 3.11 -31.75
C ASP A 279 -5.06 2.28 -32.40
#